data_421a08dd5ad935afacc0ccc81d441f7a
#
_entry.id   421a08dd5ad935afacc0ccc81d441f7a
#
_cell.length_a   1.000
_cell.length_b   1.000
_cell.length_c   1.000
_cell.angle_alpha   90.00
_cell.angle_beta   90.00
_cell.angle_gamma   90.00
#
_symmetry.space_group_name_H-M   'P 1'
#
loop_
_entity.id
_entity.type
_entity.pdbx_description
1 polymer ?
#
loop_
_entity_poly.entity_id
_entity_poly.type
_entity_poly.pdbx_seq_one_letter_code
_entity_poly.pdbx_strand_id
1 'polypeptide(L)'
;MVEKISIFEVGPRDGLQNIKNEIPINRKIELINILSTTGIEKIECGSFVSAKWVPQMRGTNEIFEEIIRRDGVKYTALTPNLKGFENALHVKVDEVAVFAAASELSLIHI
;
A
#
# COMPACT_ATOMS: atom_id res chain seq x y z
N MET A 1 20.22 -3.22 -25.82
CA MET A 1 19.97 -2.65 -24.49
C MET A 1 18.65 -3.21 -23.96
N VAL A 2 18.69 -3.71 -22.77
CA VAL A 2 17.49 -4.29 -22.16
C VAL A 2 16.82 -3.22 -21.29
N GLU A 3 15.55 -2.93 -21.58
CA GLU A 3 14.79 -2.02 -20.75
C GLU A 3 14.42 -2.71 -19.44
N LYS A 4 14.59 -1.99 -18.35
CA LYS A 4 14.16 -2.45 -17.04
C LYS A 4 12.66 -2.16 -16.86
N ILE A 5 11.90 -3.21 -16.58
CA ILE A 5 10.47 -3.08 -16.34
C ILE A 5 10.24 -3.18 -14.83
N SER A 6 9.61 -2.16 -14.26
CA SER A 6 9.18 -2.18 -12.86
C SER A 6 7.78 -2.72 -12.75
N ILE A 7 7.58 -3.66 -11.83
CA ILE A 7 6.27 -4.23 -11.53
C ILE A 7 5.75 -3.63 -10.23
N PHE A 8 4.55 -3.07 -10.30
CA PHE A 8 3.86 -2.50 -9.17
C PHE A 8 2.70 -3.41 -8.78
N GLU A 9 2.85 -4.11 -7.65
CA GLU A 9 1.82 -5.03 -7.17
C GLU A 9 0.82 -4.28 -6.29
N VAL A 10 -0.44 -4.25 -6.69
CA VAL A 10 -1.52 -3.58 -5.96
C VAL A 10 -2.52 -4.55 -5.33
N GLY A 11 -2.26 -5.86 -5.40
CA GLY A 11 -3.14 -6.88 -4.84
C GLY A 11 -3.49 -6.66 -3.37
N PRO A 12 -2.50 -6.36 -2.49
CA PRO A 12 -2.80 -6.15 -1.07
C PRO A 12 -3.73 -4.97 -0.80
N ARG A 13 -3.75 -3.96 -1.68
CA ARG A 13 -4.69 -2.84 -1.54
C ARG A 13 -5.88 -3.01 -2.48
N ASP A 14 -5.66 -2.93 -3.79
CA ASP A 14 -6.75 -2.92 -4.76
C ASP A 14 -7.47 -4.27 -4.81
N GLY A 15 -6.72 -5.36 -4.83
CA GLY A 15 -7.30 -6.69 -4.85
C GLY A 15 -8.12 -7.00 -3.60
N LEU A 16 -7.56 -6.74 -2.42
CA LEU A 16 -8.25 -7.03 -1.15
C LEU A 16 -9.37 -6.06 -0.86
N GLN A 17 -9.28 -4.82 -1.37
CA GLN A 17 -10.34 -3.82 -1.19
C GLN A 17 -11.66 -4.28 -1.79
N ASN A 18 -11.61 -5.08 -2.84
CA ASN A 18 -12.79 -5.57 -3.55
C ASN A 18 -13.32 -6.89 -3.01
N ILE A 19 -12.70 -7.46 -1.98
CA ILE A 19 -13.15 -8.69 -1.36
C ILE A 19 -14.28 -8.38 -0.39
N LYS A 20 -15.37 -9.14 -0.50
CA LYS A 20 -16.57 -8.94 0.32
C LYS A 20 -16.32 -9.14 1.82
N ASN A 21 -15.50 -10.11 2.17
CA ASN A 21 -15.17 -10.40 3.55
C ASN A 21 -13.83 -9.75 3.94
N GLU A 22 -13.77 -9.20 5.15
CA GLU A 22 -12.56 -8.61 5.67
C GLU A 22 -11.49 -9.68 5.92
N ILE A 23 -10.28 -9.44 5.44
CA ILE A 23 -9.15 -10.33 5.63
C ILE A 23 -8.39 -9.92 6.91
N PRO A 24 -8.03 -10.86 7.79
CA PRO A 24 -7.26 -10.54 8.99
C PRO A 24 -5.93 -9.86 8.67
N ILE A 25 -5.52 -8.93 9.53
CA ILE A 25 -4.29 -8.15 9.34
C ILE A 25 -3.07 -9.05 9.22
N ASN A 26 -2.96 -10.09 10.02
CA ASN A 26 -1.83 -11.01 9.97
C ASN A 26 -1.70 -11.72 8.61
N ARG A 27 -2.82 -11.98 7.96
CA ARG A 27 -2.81 -12.58 6.61
C ARG A 27 -2.37 -11.59 5.56
N LYS A 28 -2.76 -10.32 5.72
CA LYS A 28 -2.30 -9.25 4.82
C LYS A 28 -0.79 -9.07 4.94
N ILE A 29 -0.27 -9.07 6.15
CA ILE A 29 1.17 -8.97 6.42
C ILE A 29 1.90 -10.14 5.78
N GLU A 30 1.39 -11.35 5.96
CA GLU A 30 1.97 -12.56 5.37
C GLU A 30 2.03 -12.46 3.84
N LEU A 31 0.95 -12.01 3.21
CA LEU A 31 0.91 -11.81 1.76
C LEU A 31 1.98 -10.83 1.29
N ILE A 32 2.08 -9.68 1.96
CA ILE A 32 3.06 -8.66 1.60
C ILE A 32 4.48 -9.18 1.77
N ASN A 33 4.76 -9.89 2.86
CA ASN A 33 6.08 -10.47 3.09
C ASN A 33 6.45 -11.51 2.01
N ILE A 34 5.50 -12.31 1.58
CA ILE A 34 5.71 -13.28 0.49
C ILE A 34 5.98 -12.54 -0.82
N LEU A 35 5.16 -11.55 -1.16
CA LEU A 35 5.35 -10.76 -2.38
C LEU A 35 6.72 -10.08 -2.41
N SER A 36 7.21 -9.64 -1.25
CA SER A 36 8.53 -9.00 -1.14
C SER A 36 9.68 -9.90 -1.57
N THR A 37 9.48 -11.22 -1.59
CA THR A 37 10.52 -12.19 -1.98
C THR A 37 10.52 -12.53 -3.46
N THR A 38 9.60 -11.98 -4.24
CA THR A 38 9.38 -12.38 -5.63
C THR A 38 10.11 -11.53 -6.67
N GLY A 39 10.91 -10.55 -6.22
CA GLY A 39 11.58 -9.63 -7.14
C GLY A 39 10.74 -8.44 -7.56
N ILE A 40 9.55 -8.27 -7.00
CA ILE A 40 8.69 -7.12 -7.24
C ILE A 40 9.33 -5.87 -6.61
N GLU A 41 9.33 -4.76 -7.33
CA GLU A 41 9.99 -3.54 -6.88
C GLU A 41 9.09 -2.62 -6.04
N LYS A 42 7.77 -2.68 -6.25
CA LYS A 42 6.81 -1.86 -5.51
C LYS A 42 5.59 -2.67 -5.12
N ILE A 43 5.14 -2.50 -3.87
CA ILE A 43 3.94 -3.14 -3.35
C ILE A 43 3.07 -2.06 -2.70
N GLU A 44 1.84 -1.92 -3.17
CA GLU A 44 0.86 -1.05 -2.52
C GLU A 44 0.19 -1.84 -1.41
N CYS A 45 0.55 -1.51 -0.17
CA CYS A 45 0.22 -2.35 0.99
C CYS A 45 -1.15 -2.06 1.59
N GLY A 46 -1.72 -0.90 1.29
CA GLY A 46 -3.01 -0.54 1.84
C GLY A 46 -3.42 0.87 1.49
N SER A 47 -4.47 1.34 2.14
CA SER A 47 -4.99 2.67 1.95
C SER A 47 -5.29 3.30 3.32
N PHE A 48 -4.92 4.57 3.48
CA PHE A 48 -5.25 5.34 4.67
C PHE A 48 -6.62 6.00 4.49
N VAL A 49 -7.62 5.18 4.21
CA VAL A 49 -9.01 5.57 4.10
C VAL A 49 -9.74 5.16 5.38
N SER A 50 -10.85 5.84 5.67
CA SER A 50 -11.65 5.48 6.85
C SER A 50 -12.15 4.04 6.75
N ALA A 51 -11.93 3.25 7.80
CA ALA A 51 -12.43 1.88 7.87
C ALA A 51 -13.96 1.81 7.86
N LYS A 52 -14.62 2.92 8.15
CA LYS A 52 -16.08 3.03 8.03
C LYS A 52 -16.54 2.84 6.59
N TRP A 53 -15.76 3.36 5.64
CA TRP A 53 -16.11 3.28 4.21
C TRP A 53 -15.50 2.07 3.53
N VAL A 54 -14.28 1.66 3.93
CA VAL A 54 -13.58 0.52 3.34
C VAL A 54 -13.02 -0.34 4.46
N PRO A 55 -13.84 -1.21 5.08
CA PRO A 55 -13.38 -2.07 6.19
C PRO A 55 -12.20 -2.96 5.84
N GLN A 56 -12.08 -3.36 4.57
CA GLN A 56 -10.98 -4.20 4.10
C GLN A 56 -9.61 -3.53 4.23
N MET A 57 -9.58 -2.20 4.35
CA MET A 57 -8.33 -1.44 4.51
C MET A 57 -8.04 -1.10 5.97
N ARG A 58 -8.78 -1.68 6.90
CA ARG A 58 -8.51 -1.52 8.33
C ARG A 58 -7.12 -2.04 8.66
N GLY A 59 -6.44 -1.36 9.57
CA GLY A 59 -5.16 -1.82 10.08
C GLY A 59 -3.97 -1.49 9.20
N THR A 60 -4.09 -0.55 8.26
CA THR A 60 -2.96 -0.17 7.40
C THR A 60 -1.75 0.30 8.21
N ASN A 61 -1.95 1.01 9.34
CA ASN A 61 -0.85 1.40 10.22
C ASN A 61 -0.10 0.17 10.74
N GLU A 62 -0.82 -0.82 11.27
CA GLU A 62 -0.22 -2.04 11.82
C GLU A 62 0.51 -2.82 10.74
N ILE A 63 -0.02 -2.84 9.53
CA ILE A 63 0.64 -3.50 8.40
C ILE A 63 2.03 -2.90 8.19
N PHE A 64 2.14 -1.57 8.08
CA PHE A 64 3.43 -0.91 7.85
C PHE A 64 4.39 -1.07 9.03
N GLU A 65 3.89 -1.22 10.24
CA GLU A 65 4.72 -1.44 11.42
C GLU A 65 5.25 -2.88 11.52
N GLU A 66 4.51 -3.85 10.99
CA GLU A 66 4.77 -5.27 11.18
C GLU A 66 5.41 -5.98 9.99
N ILE A 67 5.30 -5.45 8.77
CA ILE A 67 5.90 -6.09 7.60
C ILE A 67 7.42 -6.09 7.68
N ILE A 68 8.03 -7.08 7.05
CA ILE A 68 9.48 -7.15 6.90
C ILE A 68 9.86 -6.37 5.66
N ARG A 69 10.48 -5.20 5.83
CA ARG A 69 10.87 -4.35 4.71
C ARG A 69 12.21 -4.81 4.14
N ARG A 70 12.20 -5.13 2.86
CA ARG A 70 13.40 -5.60 2.16
C ARG A 70 14.01 -4.48 1.33
N ASP A 71 15.34 -4.48 1.23
CA ASP A 71 16.04 -3.56 0.35
C ASP A 71 15.62 -3.81 -1.10
N GLY A 72 15.46 -2.74 -1.86
CA GLY A 72 15.04 -2.83 -3.25
C GLY A 72 13.53 -2.92 -3.45
N VAL A 73 12.75 -3.01 -2.40
CA VAL A 73 11.29 -3.00 -2.46
C VAL A 73 10.76 -1.71 -1.85
N LYS A 74 9.90 -1.01 -2.57
CA LYS A 74 9.20 0.17 -2.05
C LYS A 74 7.80 -0.21 -1.62
N TYR A 75 7.46 0.15 -0.40
CA TYR A 75 6.17 -0.14 0.20
C TYR A 75 5.33 1.12 0.18
N THR A 76 4.22 1.07 -0.55
CA THR A 76 3.42 2.25 -0.88
C THR A 76 2.01 2.14 -0.33
N ALA A 77 1.30 3.25 -0.30
CA ALA A 77 -0.08 3.30 0.14
C ALA A 77 -0.87 4.35 -0.61
N LEU A 78 -2.18 4.16 -0.70
CA LEU A 78 -3.10 5.16 -1.22
C LEU A 78 -3.49 6.10 -0.08
N THR A 79 -3.40 7.42 -0.31
CA THR A 79 -3.81 8.42 0.68
C THR A 79 -4.82 9.36 0.03
N PRO A 80 -6.12 9.19 0.32
CA PRO A 80 -7.15 10.00 -0.34
C PRO A 80 -7.27 11.42 0.18
N ASN A 81 -6.61 11.76 1.30
CA ASN A 81 -6.72 13.08 1.91
C ASN A 81 -5.48 13.41 2.74
N LEU A 82 -5.41 14.64 3.26
CA LEU A 82 -4.28 15.11 4.05
C LEU A 82 -4.05 14.28 5.31
N LYS A 83 -5.12 13.89 5.99
CA LYS A 83 -4.99 13.07 7.19
C LYS A 83 -4.37 11.72 6.89
N GLY A 84 -4.75 11.09 5.78
CA GLY A 84 -4.13 9.86 5.31
C GLY A 84 -2.66 10.05 5.00
N PHE A 85 -2.31 11.15 4.37
CA PHE A 85 -0.91 11.48 4.09
C PHE A 85 -0.09 11.62 5.38
N GLU A 86 -0.62 12.29 6.39
CA GLU A 86 0.04 12.42 7.69
C GLU A 86 0.26 11.05 8.35
N ASN A 87 -0.73 10.17 8.28
CA ASN A 87 -0.59 8.80 8.78
C ASN A 87 0.50 8.03 8.03
N ALA A 88 0.58 8.20 6.72
CA ALA A 88 1.60 7.56 5.90
C ALA A 88 3.00 8.02 6.29
N LEU A 89 3.18 9.32 6.55
CA LEU A 89 4.45 9.86 7.04
C LEU A 89 4.84 9.25 8.39
N HIS A 90 3.86 9.09 9.27
CA HIS A 90 4.09 8.56 10.60
C HIS A 90 4.62 7.12 10.58
N VAL A 91 4.13 6.29 9.68
CA VAL A 91 4.59 4.89 9.55
C VAL A 91 5.66 4.70 8.48
N LYS A 92 6.21 5.79 7.96
CA LYS A 92 7.36 5.79 7.03
C LYS A 92 7.10 5.02 5.75
N VAL A 93 5.98 5.29 5.11
CA VAL A 93 5.65 4.78 3.78
C VAL A 93 6.66 5.33 2.78
N ASP A 94 7.14 4.51 1.84
CA ASP A 94 8.13 4.95 0.86
C ASP A 94 7.56 5.90 -0.19
N GLU A 95 6.34 5.62 -0.65
CA GLU A 95 5.65 6.46 -1.62
C GLU A 95 4.15 6.44 -1.34
N VAL A 96 3.47 7.51 -1.67
CA VAL A 96 2.00 7.57 -1.57
C VAL A 96 1.40 7.90 -2.92
N ALA A 97 0.23 7.30 -3.18
CA ALA A 97 -0.61 7.66 -4.31
C ALA A 97 -1.74 8.54 -3.78
N VAL A 98 -2.01 9.65 -4.45
CA VAL A 98 -3.08 10.57 -4.06
C VAL A 98 -3.99 10.84 -5.25
N PHE A 99 -5.27 11.10 -4.98
CA PHE A 99 -6.19 11.54 -6.01
C PHE A 99 -6.07 13.05 -6.18
N ALA A 100 -5.77 13.48 -7.41
CA ALA A 100 -5.80 14.89 -7.74
C ALA A 100 -7.25 15.33 -8.00
N ALA A 101 -7.49 16.64 -7.86
CA ALA A 101 -8.82 17.21 -8.06
C ALA A 101 -9.39 16.96 -9.47
N ALA A 102 -8.54 16.73 -10.45
CA ALA A 102 -8.93 16.47 -11.84
C ALA A 102 -9.07 14.97 -12.14
N SER A 103 -9.26 14.14 -11.14
CA SER A 103 -9.39 12.69 -11.27
C SER A 103 -8.13 11.97 -11.72
N GLU A 104 -6.99 12.63 -11.63
CA GLU A 104 -5.70 11.99 -11.88
C GLU A 104 -5.11 11.45 -10.60
N LEU A 105 -4.39 10.34 -10.73
CA LEU A 105 -3.67 9.75 -9.63
C LEU A 105 -2.21 10.22 -9.71
N SER A 106 -1.76 10.91 -8.68
CA SER A 106 -0.38 11.37 -8.57
C SER A 106 0.39 10.53 -7.58
N LEU A 107 1.64 10.22 -7.89
CA LEU A 107 2.54 9.50 -7.01
C LEU A 107 3.52 10.48 -6.39
N ILE A 108 3.55 10.52 -5.05
CA ILE A 108 4.42 11.41 -4.29
C ILE A 108 5.41 10.59 -3.49
N HIS A 109 6.69 10.90 -3.62
CA HIS A 109 7.76 10.29 -2.84
C HIS A 109 7.89 10.99 -1.49
N ILE A 110 7.98 10.22 -0.45
CA ILE A 110 8.11 10.73 0.93
C ILE A 110 9.56 10.73 1.38
#